data_0ae9dcd1a4e7a35936177dd93785ee23
#
_entry.id   0ae9dcd1a4e7a35936177dd93785ee23
#
_cell.length_a   1.000
_cell.length_b   1.000
_cell.length_c   1.000
_cell.angle_alpha   90.00
_cell.angle_beta   90.00
_cell.angle_gamma   90.00
#
_symmetry.space_group_name_H-M   'P 1'
#
loop_
_entity.id
_entity.type
_entity.pdbx_description
1 polymer ?
#
loop_
_entity_poly.entity_id
_entity_poly.type
_entity_poly.pdbx_seq_one_letter_code
_entity_poly.pdbx_strand_id
1 'polypeptide(L)'
;MDRRTSLYLYAWRNHIDVDYFPMQTAEAFSVPIGGTCAIALDPTKIRSEADEAVKLSHELGHCVYGGFYNKYTPFDVRAQHENKANAWAVYRLIPWGKLKQAVKNGITEVWELAEYFDVTEDFMRWAIAYYTERKNYKFE
;
A
#
# COMPACT_ATOMS: atom_id res chain seq x y z
N MET A 1 -3.70 7.50 16.49
CA MET A 1 -2.82 6.40 16.01
C MET A 1 -2.36 6.74 14.60
N ASP A 2 -1.06 6.73 14.36
CA ASP A 2 -0.56 7.01 13.02
C ASP A 2 -0.84 5.83 12.07
N ARG A 3 -0.64 6.06 10.77
CA ARG A 3 -1.01 5.09 9.74
C ARG A 3 -0.16 3.82 9.81
N ARG A 4 1.14 3.98 10.09
CA ARG A 4 2.06 2.85 10.20
C ARG A 4 1.66 1.94 11.36
N THR A 5 1.43 2.51 12.53
CA THR A 5 0.99 1.76 13.71
C THR A 5 -0.35 1.06 13.46
N SER A 6 -1.28 1.73 12.79
CA SER A 6 -2.57 1.15 12.43
C SER A 6 -2.42 -0.07 11.52
N LEU A 7 -1.45 -0.04 10.58
CA LEU A 7 -1.18 -1.17 9.68
C LEU A 7 -0.60 -2.37 10.44
N TYR A 8 0.33 -2.13 11.36
CA TYR A 8 0.87 -3.22 12.19
C TYR A 8 -0.20 -3.83 13.08
N LEU A 9 -1.09 -3.01 13.62
CA LEU A 9 -2.19 -3.51 14.42
C LEU A 9 -3.15 -4.36 13.57
N TYR A 10 -3.42 -3.93 12.34
CA TYR A 10 -4.21 -4.71 11.40
C TYR A 10 -3.59 -6.08 11.15
N ALA A 11 -2.27 -6.11 10.88
CA ALA A 11 -1.54 -7.36 10.67
C ALA A 11 -1.66 -8.29 11.88
N TRP A 12 -1.43 -7.75 13.07
CA TRP A 12 -1.50 -8.51 14.31
C TRP A 12 -2.90 -9.10 14.53
N ARG A 13 -3.94 -8.31 14.32
CA ARG A 13 -5.33 -8.78 14.49
C ARG A 13 -5.72 -9.85 13.48
N ASN A 14 -5.09 -9.87 12.33
CA ASN A 14 -5.38 -10.85 11.28
C ASN A 14 -4.37 -11.99 11.22
N HIS A 15 -3.54 -12.13 12.25
CA HIS A 15 -2.54 -13.20 12.38
C HIS A 15 -1.54 -13.22 11.23
N ILE A 16 -1.18 -12.03 10.74
CA ILE A 16 -0.18 -11.85 9.69
C ILE A 16 1.14 -11.47 10.35
N ASP A 17 2.15 -12.32 10.21
CA ASP A 17 3.48 -12.05 10.74
C ASP A 17 4.21 -11.07 9.82
N VAL A 18 4.89 -10.10 10.43
CA VAL A 18 5.73 -9.15 9.69
C VAL A 18 7.15 -9.27 10.25
N ASP A 19 8.07 -9.69 9.41
CA ASP A 19 9.46 -9.89 9.77
C ASP A 19 10.38 -8.96 8.99
N TYR A 20 11.58 -8.75 9.49
CA TYR A 20 12.55 -7.82 8.93
C TYR A 20 13.88 -8.53 8.71
N PHE A 21 14.36 -8.53 7.47
CA PHE A 21 15.70 -9.02 7.16
C PHE A 21 16.16 -8.47 5.80
N PRO A 22 17.50 -8.36 5.60
CA PRO A 22 18.03 -7.89 4.31
C PRO A 22 17.71 -8.88 3.19
N MET A 23 17.37 -8.35 2.02
CA MET A 23 17.04 -9.13 0.83
C MET A 23 17.87 -8.65 -0.35
N GLN A 24 18.21 -9.56 -1.27
CA GLN A 24 19.04 -9.20 -2.42
C GLN A 24 18.29 -8.45 -3.51
N THR A 25 17.08 -8.92 -3.83
CA THR A 25 16.34 -8.42 -5.02
C THR A 25 15.02 -7.75 -4.69
N ALA A 26 14.50 -7.94 -3.49
CA ALA A 26 13.21 -7.36 -3.10
C ALA A 26 13.39 -6.34 -1.99
N GLU A 27 12.47 -5.39 -1.88
CA GLU A 27 12.38 -4.47 -0.76
C GLU A 27 11.34 -4.95 0.26
N ALA A 28 10.35 -5.68 -0.23
CA ALA A 28 9.27 -6.29 0.56
C ALA A 28 8.68 -7.45 -0.22
N PHE A 29 8.13 -8.43 0.46
CA PHE A 29 7.32 -9.46 -0.18
C PHE A 29 6.37 -10.10 0.82
N SER A 30 5.37 -10.82 0.29
CA SER A 30 4.41 -11.56 1.09
C SER A 30 4.27 -12.97 0.53
N VAL A 31 4.01 -13.93 1.42
CA VAL A 31 3.84 -15.35 1.05
C VAL A 31 2.68 -15.96 1.82
N PRO A 32 1.91 -16.86 1.21
CA PRO A 32 0.89 -17.61 1.93
C PRO A 32 1.55 -18.67 2.81
N ILE A 33 1.10 -18.77 4.05
CA ILE A 33 1.59 -19.76 5.01
C ILE A 33 0.40 -20.27 5.83
N GLY A 34 0.10 -21.58 5.71
CA GLY A 34 -0.82 -22.27 6.60
C GLY A 34 -2.19 -21.61 6.77
N GLY A 35 -2.81 -21.16 5.69
CA GLY A 35 -4.11 -20.51 5.74
C GLY A 35 -4.08 -19.04 6.12
N THR A 36 -2.90 -18.48 6.34
CA THR A 36 -2.67 -17.07 6.57
C THR A 36 -1.54 -16.59 5.65
N CYS A 37 -0.86 -15.54 6.02
CA CYS A 37 0.13 -14.86 5.19
C CYS A 37 1.24 -14.33 6.08
N ALA A 38 2.45 -14.29 5.57
CA ALA A 38 3.58 -13.65 6.23
C ALA A 38 4.19 -12.61 5.30
N ILE A 39 4.68 -11.52 5.89
CA ILE A 39 5.28 -10.41 5.17
C ILE A 39 6.72 -10.25 5.63
N ALA A 40 7.62 -9.96 4.70
CA ALA A 40 9.00 -9.60 4.99
C ALA A 40 9.28 -8.21 4.43
N LEU A 41 9.94 -7.40 5.23
CA LEU A 41 10.40 -6.06 4.83
C LEU A 41 11.91 -6.01 4.99
N ASP A 42 12.61 -5.41 4.02
CA ASP A 42 14.05 -5.18 4.14
C ASP A 42 14.28 -3.84 4.83
N PRO A 43 14.73 -3.84 6.09
CA PRO A 43 14.89 -2.57 6.83
C PRO A 43 15.99 -1.68 6.24
N THR A 44 16.92 -2.24 5.47
CA THR A 44 17.99 -1.46 4.84
C THR A 44 17.50 -0.68 3.62
N LYS A 45 16.31 -0.98 3.11
CA LYS A 45 15.72 -0.34 1.93
C LYS A 45 14.52 0.52 2.26
N ILE A 46 14.14 0.63 3.53
CA ILE A 46 13.08 1.53 3.97
C ILE A 46 13.67 2.92 4.13
N ARG A 47 13.14 3.89 3.36
CA ARG A 47 13.68 5.24 3.28
C ARG A 47 13.07 6.21 4.28
N SER A 48 11.85 5.90 4.78
CA SER A 48 11.13 6.77 5.70
C SER A 48 9.97 6.00 6.31
N GLU A 49 9.30 6.58 7.31
CA GLU A 49 8.07 5.99 7.87
C GLU A 49 6.96 5.93 6.81
N ALA A 50 6.87 6.93 5.95
CA ALA A 50 5.91 6.93 4.84
C ALA A 50 6.19 5.77 3.86
N ASP A 51 7.46 5.55 3.52
CA ASP A 51 7.86 4.45 2.65
C ASP A 51 7.52 3.09 3.28
N GLU A 52 7.77 2.94 4.56
CA GLU A 52 7.40 1.72 5.30
C GLU A 52 5.90 1.47 5.26
N ALA A 53 5.11 2.51 5.51
CA ALA A 53 3.64 2.40 5.48
C ALA A 53 3.14 1.99 4.10
N VAL A 54 3.70 2.56 3.03
CA VAL A 54 3.32 2.21 1.66
C VAL A 54 3.69 0.76 1.35
N LYS A 55 4.90 0.33 1.67
CA LYS A 55 5.35 -1.05 1.43
C LYS A 55 4.52 -2.05 2.21
N LEU A 56 4.31 -1.79 3.49
CA LEU A 56 3.54 -2.68 4.35
C LEU A 56 2.08 -2.79 3.87
N SER A 57 1.45 -1.67 3.53
CA SER A 57 0.06 -1.70 3.06
C SER A 57 -0.09 -2.44 1.75
N HIS A 58 0.88 -2.35 0.85
CA HIS A 58 0.89 -3.10 -0.40
C HIS A 58 0.94 -4.61 -0.13
N GLU A 59 1.85 -5.04 0.74
CA GLU A 59 1.97 -6.47 1.09
C GLU A 59 0.73 -6.97 1.83
N LEU A 60 0.15 -6.15 2.71
CA LEU A 60 -1.13 -6.48 3.34
C LEU A 60 -2.24 -6.65 2.30
N GLY A 61 -2.24 -5.85 1.25
CA GLY A 61 -3.19 -5.99 0.15
C GLY A 61 -3.09 -7.36 -0.52
N HIS A 62 -1.88 -7.87 -0.75
CA HIS A 62 -1.68 -9.22 -1.26
C HIS A 62 -2.24 -10.26 -0.28
N CYS A 63 -2.04 -10.07 1.00
CA CYS A 63 -2.56 -10.98 2.03
C CYS A 63 -4.10 -11.00 2.04
N VAL A 64 -4.73 -9.84 1.91
CA VAL A 64 -6.20 -9.71 1.93
C VAL A 64 -6.83 -10.40 0.73
N TYR A 65 -6.28 -10.18 -0.47
CA TYR A 65 -6.85 -10.71 -1.70
C TYR A 65 -6.31 -12.08 -2.10
N GLY A 66 -5.26 -12.58 -1.40
CA GLY A 66 -4.63 -13.83 -1.76
C GLY A 66 -3.94 -13.78 -3.12
N GLY A 67 -3.55 -12.58 -3.54
CA GLY A 67 -2.97 -12.33 -4.87
C GLY A 67 -1.49 -12.61 -4.91
N PHE A 68 -1.10 -13.88 -4.73
CA PHE A 68 0.30 -14.30 -4.76
C PHE A 68 0.63 -14.89 -6.13
N TYR A 69 1.87 -14.70 -6.56
CA TYR A 69 2.31 -15.21 -7.84
C TYR A 69 3.79 -15.61 -7.78
N ASN A 70 4.23 -16.36 -8.78
CA ASN A 70 5.62 -16.78 -8.93
C ASN A 70 6.12 -16.45 -10.33
N LYS A 71 7.37 -16.84 -10.64
CA LYS A 71 8.01 -16.52 -11.94
C LYS A 71 7.30 -17.13 -13.14
N TYR A 72 6.43 -18.12 -12.95
CA TYR A 72 5.68 -18.76 -14.04
C TYR A 72 4.30 -18.15 -14.25
N THR A 73 3.85 -17.27 -13.36
CA THR A 73 2.55 -16.62 -13.50
C THR A 73 2.56 -15.68 -14.72
N PRO A 74 1.54 -15.73 -15.58
CA PRO A 74 1.47 -14.81 -16.73
C PRO A 74 1.51 -13.35 -16.29
N PHE A 75 2.14 -12.53 -17.12
CA PHE A 75 2.38 -11.11 -16.80
C PHE A 75 1.09 -10.33 -16.48
N ASP A 76 0.04 -10.56 -17.27
CA ASP A 76 -1.23 -9.87 -17.06
C ASP A 76 -1.90 -10.27 -15.73
N VAL A 77 -1.74 -11.52 -15.32
CA VAL A 77 -2.26 -11.98 -14.01
C VAL A 77 -1.47 -11.34 -12.88
N ARG A 78 -0.13 -11.24 -13.01
CA ARG A 78 0.69 -10.51 -12.02
C ARG A 78 0.24 -9.06 -11.89
N ALA A 79 0.01 -8.39 -13.02
CA ALA A 79 -0.42 -7.00 -13.04
C ALA A 79 -1.77 -6.83 -12.31
N GLN A 80 -2.69 -7.77 -12.50
CA GLN A 80 -3.97 -7.76 -11.80
C GLN A 80 -3.79 -7.86 -10.28
N HIS A 81 -2.92 -8.77 -9.82
CA HIS A 81 -2.64 -8.93 -8.39
C HIS A 81 -1.99 -7.67 -7.80
N GLU A 82 -1.02 -7.11 -8.53
CA GLU A 82 -0.35 -5.87 -8.09
C GLU A 82 -1.34 -4.70 -8.02
N ASN A 83 -2.22 -4.58 -9.01
CA ASN A 83 -3.22 -3.52 -9.02
C ASN A 83 -4.23 -3.66 -7.87
N LYS A 84 -4.64 -4.87 -7.53
CA LYS A 84 -5.54 -5.12 -6.41
C LYS A 84 -4.86 -4.79 -5.08
N ALA A 85 -3.60 -5.18 -4.91
CA ALA A 85 -2.84 -4.86 -3.71
C ALA A 85 -2.67 -3.35 -3.55
N ASN A 86 -2.34 -2.65 -4.64
CA ASN A 86 -2.22 -1.20 -4.63
C ASN A 86 -3.57 -0.52 -4.33
N ALA A 87 -4.65 -1.02 -4.90
CA ALA A 87 -5.99 -0.48 -4.64
C ALA A 87 -6.35 -0.60 -3.16
N TRP A 88 -6.08 -1.77 -2.56
CA TRP A 88 -6.31 -1.95 -1.12
C TRP A 88 -5.51 -0.94 -0.30
N ALA A 89 -4.24 -0.77 -0.64
CA ALA A 89 -3.37 0.19 0.05
C ALA A 89 -3.91 1.62 -0.08
N VAL A 90 -4.39 2.00 -1.26
CA VAL A 90 -4.98 3.33 -1.48
C VAL A 90 -6.21 3.52 -0.61
N TYR A 91 -7.14 2.57 -0.61
CA TYR A 91 -8.34 2.67 0.21
C TYR A 91 -8.00 2.76 1.70
N ARG A 92 -7.00 2.03 2.14
CA ARG A 92 -6.59 2.00 3.54
C ARG A 92 -5.90 3.30 3.95
N LEU A 93 -4.96 3.79 3.15
CA LEU A 93 -4.12 4.94 3.50
C LEU A 93 -4.72 6.27 3.08
N ILE A 94 -5.44 6.31 1.96
CA ILE A 94 -5.96 7.55 1.37
C ILE A 94 -7.44 7.33 0.99
N PRO A 95 -8.36 7.23 1.97
CA PRO A 95 -9.78 7.11 1.65
C PRO A 95 -10.24 8.30 0.80
N TRP A 96 -11.05 8.02 -0.23
CA TRP A 96 -11.48 9.05 -1.17
C TRP A 96 -12.13 10.27 -0.50
N GLY A 97 -13.01 10.04 0.46
CA GLY A 97 -13.67 11.13 1.17
C GLY A 97 -12.69 12.06 1.88
N LYS A 98 -11.62 11.49 2.46
CA LYS A 98 -10.57 12.28 3.13
C LYS A 98 -9.70 13.02 2.12
N LEU A 99 -9.39 12.40 0.99
CA LEU A 99 -8.62 13.05 -0.08
C LEU A 99 -9.40 14.23 -0.64
N LYS A 100 -10.67 14.01 -0.94
CA LYS A 100 -11.56 15.06 -1.45
C LYS A 100 -11.65 16.23 -0.47
N GLN A 101 -11.79 15.94 0.82
CA GLN A 101 -11.87 16.96 1.85
C GLN A 101 -10.56 17.75 1.98
N ALA A 102 -9.41 17.08 1.90
CA ALA A 102 -8.11 17.74 1.96
C ALA A 102 -7.95 18.73 0.80
N VAL A 103 -8.30 18.30 -0.41
CA VAL A 103 -8.24 19.17 -1.60
C VAL A 103 -9.19 20.37 -1.44
N LYS A 104 -10.39 20.11 -0.95
CA LYS A 104 -11.39 21.17 -0.71
C LYS A 104 -10.87 22.19 0.32
N ASN A 105 -10.07 21.75 1.28
CA ASN A 105 -9.47 22.61 2.29
C ASN A 105 -8.19 23.32 1.82
N GLY A 106 -7.84 23.19 0.54
CA GLY A 106 -6.72 23.92 -0.04
C GLY A 106 -5.41 23.15 -0.13
N ILE A 107 -5.39 21.88 0.27
CA ILE A 107 -4.20 21.04 0.12
C ILE A 107 -4.26 20.43 -1.28
N THR A 108 -3.55 21.04 -2.24
CA THR A 108 -3.71 20.69 -3.66
C THR A 108 -2.44 20.18 -4.34
N GLU A 109 -1.26 20.47 -3.77
CA GLU A 109 -0.01 19.98 -4.34
C GLU A 109 0.25 18.54 -3.92
N VAL A 110 0.82 17.74 -4.82
CA VAL A 110 1.09 16.33 -4.53
C VAL A 110 1.95 16.15 -3.29
N TRP A 111 3.01 16.95 -3.15
CA TRP A 111 3.91 16.85 -1.99
C TRP A 111 3.19 17.19 -0.68
N GLU A 112 2.27 18.16 -0.72
CA GLU A 112 1.47 18.52 0.48
C GLU A 112 0.52 17.40 0.86
N LEU A 113 -0.15 16.82 -0.13
CA LEU A 113 -1.07 15.69 0.10
C LEU A 113 -0.30 14.47 0.61
N ALA A 114 0.89 14.21 0.07
CA ALA A 114 1.73 13.11 0.54
C ALA A 114 2.10 13.29 2.00
N GLU A 115 2.51 14.49 2.41
CA GLU A 115 2.80 14.79 3.82
C GLU A 115 1.56 14.65 4.69
N TYR A 116 0.44 15.16 4.23
CA TYR A 116 -0.81 15.12 4.98
C TYR A 116 -1.24 13.68 5.28
N PHE A 117 -1.08 12.78 4.31
CA PHE A 117 -1.47 11.37 4.45
C PHE A 117 -0.34 10.46 4.91
N ASP A 118 0.86 10.98 5.15
CA ASP A 118 2.04 10.20 5.55
C ASP A 118 2.36 9.07 4.58
N VAL A 119 2.34 9.39 3.30
CA VAL A 119 2.70 8.47 2.23
C VAL A 119 3.76 9.11 1.35
N THR A 120 4.36 8.30 0.45
CA THR A 120 5.33 8.83 -0.52
C THR A 120 4.61 9.61 -1.62
N GLU A 121 5.35 10.52 -2.28
CA GLU A 121 4.79 11.27 -3.40
C GLU A 121 4.38 10.36 -4.55
N ASP A 122 5.18 9.36 -4.87
CA ASP A 122 4.85 8.40 -5.92
C ASP A 122 3.55 7.66 -5.63
N PHE A 123 3.38 7.24 -4.39
CA PHE A 123 2.14 6.58 -3.98
C PHE A 123 0.94 7.52 -4.08
N MET A 124 1.12 8.78 -3.68
CA MET A 124 0.06 9.79 -3.80
C MET A 124 -0.33 10.01 -5.27
N ARG A 125 0.65 10.12 -6.18
CA ARG A 125 0.37 10.26 -7.61
C ARG A 125 -0.42 9.06 -8.14
N TRP A 126 -0.03 7.86 -7.73
CA TRP A 126 -0.74 6.64 -8.12
C TRP A 126 -2.17 6.64 -7.59
N ALA A 127 -2.37 7.07 -6.34
CA ALA A 127 -3.69 7.13 -5.72
C ALA A 127 -4.62 8.12 -6.43
N ILE A 128 -4.12 9.30 -6.76
CA ILE A 128 -4.90 10.31 -7.48
C ILE A 128 -5.32 9.77 -8.85
N ALA A 129 -4.37 9.19 -9.59
CA ALA A 129 -4.65 8.60 -10.89
C ALA A 129 -5.67 7.46 -10.78
N TYR A 130 -5.53 6.62 -9.77
CA TYR A 130 -6.46 5.51 -9.53
C TYR A 130 -7.88 6.02 -9.34
N TYR A 131 -8.08 7.01 -8.48
CA TYR A 131 -9.40 7.55 -8.20
C TYR A 131 -9.99 8.30 -9.40
N THR A 132 -9.19 9.12 -10.06
CA THR A 132 -9.71 10.00 -11.13
C THR A 132 -9.81 9.29 -12.48
N GLU A 133 -8.86 8.43 -12.82
CA GLU A 133 -8.81 7.79 -14.15
C GLU A 133 -9.50 6.43 -14.17
N ARG A 134 -9.34 5.60 -13.13
CA ARG A 134 -9.94 4.27 -13.11
C ARG A 134 -11.33 4.27 -12.49
N LYS A 135 -11.54 5.02 -11.42
CA LYS A 135 -12.84 5.11 -10.75
C LYS A 135 -13.71 6.23 -11.29
N ASN A 136 -13.15 7.11 -12.10
CA ASN A 136 -13.85 8.29 -12.65
C ASN A 136 -14.42 9.20 -11.56
N TYR A 137 -13.81 9.23 -10.39
CA TYR A 137 -14.21 10.12 -9.32
C TYR A 137 -13.77 11.55 -9.64
N LYS A 138 -14.51 12.52 -9.14
CA LYS A 138 -14.22 13.94 -9.36
C LYS A 138 -14.12 14.66 -8.04
N PHE A 139 -13.21 15.63 -8.00
CA PHE A 139 -13.01 16.43 -6.80
C PHE A 139 -14.12 17.47 -6.56
N GLU A 140 -14.95 17.68 -7.51
CA GLU A 140 -16.09 18.61 -7.40
C GLU A 140 -17.26 18.02 -6.63
#